data_18b26aec894d15edcf403cf547c21193
#
_entry.id   18b26aec894d15edcf403cf547c21193
#
_cell.length_a   1.000
_cell.length_b   1.000
_cell.length_c   1.000
_cell.angle_alpha   90.00
_cell.angle_beta   90.00
_cell.angle_gamma   90.00
#
_symmetry.space_group_name_H-M   'P 1'
#
loop_
_entity.id
_entity.type
_entity.pdbx_description
1 polymer ?
#
loop_
_entity_poly.entity_id
_entity_poly.type
_entity_poly.pdbx_seq_one_letter_code
_entity_poly.pdbx_strand_id
1 'polypeptide(L)'
;TDTGAEAFEGWIRVKFKSGNDEIAPVVTKSGALSTGLASVDNAALALGARQMKRVFPPAGRFEERTRKEGLHLWYDLYFDESIPVSKAVSDFRQLPEVAVAEPIYKASLIHPSAPVEVSETTTISRASQNAPYNDPLLSNQWHYDNDGTLPDALAGADINLFRAWEITQGSPEVIVAVVDGGVDYAHEDLQGNVVNPAELNGQPG
;
A
#
# COMPACT_ATOMS: atom_id res chain seq x y z
N THR A 1 4.37 -11.08 21.70
CA THR A 1 4.99 -12.01 20.76
C THR A 1 5.89 -11.22 19.85
N ASP A 2 7.19 -11.40 20.05
CA ASP A 2 8.23 -10.81 19.19
C ASP A 2 8.08 -11.50 17.81
N THR A 3 7.64 -10.74 16.82
CA THR A 3 7.40 -11.27 15.47
C THR A 3 8.68 -11.42 14.67
N GLY A 4 9.85 -11.09 15.24
CA GLY A 4 11.13 -11.08 14.54
C GLY A 4 11.24 -10.02 13.42
N ALA A 5 10.22 -9.19 13.24
CA ALA A 5 10.23 -8.12 12.26
C ALA A 5 11.10 -6.97 12.74
N GLU A 6 12.05 -6.57 11.91
CA GLU A 6 12.94 -5.44 12.18
C GLU A 6 12.19 -4.11 11.99
N ALA A 7 12.27 -3.23 13.01
CA ALA A 7 11.70 -1.88 12.93
C ALA A 7 12.72 -0.89 12.31
N PHE A 8 12.22 0.17 11.69
CA PHE A 8 13.06 1.30 11.28
C PHE A 8 13.54 2.05 12.52
N GLU A 9 14.85 2.18 12.67
CA GLU A 9 15.46 3.00 13.73
C GLU A 9 15.09 4.48 13.55
N GLY A 10 14.87 5.19 14.66
CA GLY A 10 14.52 6.59 14.64
C GLY A 10 13.10 6.90 14.18
N TRP A 11 12.26 5.91 13.95
CA TRP A 11 10.87 6.11 13.47
C TRP A 11 9.84 5.43 14.33
N ILE A 12 8.77 6.17 14.65
CA ILE A 12 7.52 5.61 15.20
C ILE A 12 6.32 6.19 14.45
N ARG A 13 5.23 5.43 14.45
CA ARG A 13 3.91 5.88 13.99
C ARG A 13 3.01 6.18 15.17
N VAL A 14 2.33 7.31 15.10
CA VAL A 14 1.47 7.80 16.17
C VAL A 14 0.09 8.14 15.61
N LYS A 15 -0.96 7.70 16.29
CA LYS A 15 -2.33 8.17 16.07
C LYS A 15 -2.76 9.03 17.24
N PHE A 16 -3.18 10.23 16.97
CA PHE A 16 -3.79 11.09 17.98
C PHE A 16 -5.27 10.75 18.19
N LYS A 17 -5.78 11.07 19.39
CA LYS A 17 -7.20 10.95 19.71
C LYS A 17 -8.00 12.03 18.95
N SER A 18 -9.27 11.74 18.67
CA SER A 18 -10.22 12.72 18.16
C SER A 18 -10.27 13.95 19.08
N GLY A 19 -10.43 15.11 18.48
CA GLY A 19 -10.33 16.39 19.19
C GLY A 19 -8.96 17.08 19.07
N ASN A 20 -7.96 16.39 18.49
CA ASN A 20 -6.66 16.96 18.16
C ASN A 20 -6.53 17.18 16.63
N ASP A 21 -7.61 17.67 16.03
CA ASP A 21 -7.75 17.76 14.55
C ASP A 21 -6.89 18.86 13.93
N GLU A 22 -6.39 19.80 14.74
CA GLU A 22 -5.63 20.97 14.31
C GLU A 22 -4.12 20.83 14.48
N ILE A 23 -3.61 19.58 14.65
CA ILE A 23 -2.17 19.33 14.76
C ILE A 23 -1.51 19.73 13.43
N ALA A 24 -0.62 20.71 13.50
CA ALA A 24 0.18 21.20 12.38
C ALA A 24 1.66 21.20 12.77
N PRO A 25 2.36 20.08 12.64
CA PRO A 25 3.76 19.98 13.04
C PRO A 25 4.63 20.94 12.25
N VAL A 26 5.41 21.75 12.97
CA VAL A 26 6.38 22.68 12.38
C VAL A 26 7.73 22.53 13.08
N VAL A 27 8.79 22.70 12.33
CA VAL A 27 10.14 22.81 12.90
C VAL A 27 10.43 24.29 13.19
N THR A 28 10.68 24.61 14.42
CA THR A 28 10.97 25.97 14.87
C THR A 28 12.36 26.45 14.38
N LYS A 29 12.65 27.73 14.50
CA LYS A 29 13.97 28.30 14.17
C LYS A 29 15.10 27.70 14.98
N SER A 30 14.81 27.17 16.17
CA SER A 30 15.80 26.47 17.03
C SER A 30 15.97 25.00 16.64
N GLY A 31 15.24 24.50 15.62
CA GLY A 31 15.29 23.09 15.18
C GLY A 31 14.39 22.16 16.00
N ALA A 32 13.66 22.67 16.98
CA ALA A 32 12.73 21.86 17.77
C ALA A 32 11.41 21.64 17.02
N LEU A 33 10.83 20.45 17.16
CA LEU A 33 9.50 20.15 16.66
C LEU A 33 8.46 20.80 17.57
N SER A 34 7.45 21.43 16.99
CA SER A 34 6.27 21.92 17.70
C SER A 34 4.99 21.46 16.99
N THR A 35 4.08 20.91 17.75
CA THR A 35 2.77 20.41 17.29
C THR A 35 1.62 21.27 17.80
N GLY A 36 1.91 22.17 18.75
CA GLY A 36 0.90 22.92 19.49
C GLY A 36 0.37 22.19 20.72
N LEU A 37 0.82 20.96 20.99
CA LEU A 37 0.46 20.17 22.17
C LEU A 37 1.69 20.07 23.08
N ALA A 38 1.68 20.75 24.22
CA ALA A 38 2.86 20.87 25.08
C ALA A 38 3.43 19.52 25.55
N SER A 39 2.57 18.54 25.85
CA SER A 39 2.98 17.18 26.24
C SER A 39 3.72 16.47 25.09
N VAL A 40 3.20 16.57 23.88
CA VAL A 40 3.80 15.99 22.66
C VAL A 40 5.12 16.70 22.32
N ASP A 41 5.14 18.03 22.39
CA ASP A 41 6.33 18.85 22.11
C ASP A 41 7.47 18.53 23.09
N ASN A 42 7.16 18.36 24.38
CA ASN A 42 8.14 17.96 25.40
C ASN A 42 8.67 16.53 25.16
N ALA A 43 7.81 15.58 24.84
CA ALA A 43 8.20 14.20 24.53
C ALA A 43 9.07 14.16 23.25
N ALA A 44 8.66 14.88 22.22
CA ALA A 44 9.41 15.01 20.98
C ALA A 44 10.80 15.62 21.21
N LEU A 45 10.89 16.67 22.04
CA LEU A 45 12.16 17.29 22.40
C LEU A 45 13.08 16.30 23.13
N ALA A 46 12.54 15.53 24.11
CA ALA A 46 13.29 14.53 24.87
C ALA A 46 13.85 13.40 23.98
N LEU A 47 13.18 13.11 22.85
CA LEU A 47 13.63 12.14 21.85
C LEU A 47 14.54 12.77 20.77
N GLY A 48 14.81 14.07 20.82
CA GLY A 48 15.53 14.76 19.75
C GLY A 48 14.79 14.71 18.41
N ALA A 49 13.45 14.71 18.44
CA ALA A 49 12.64 14.61 17.24
C ALA A 49 12.83 15.82 16.32
N ARG A 50 12.97 15.53 15.02
CA ARG A 50 13.31 16.52 13.98
C ARG A 50 12.24 16.67 12.91
N GLN A 51 11.37 15.70 12.79
CA GLN A 51 10.31 15.69 11.77
C GLN A 51 9.08 14.95 12.28
N MET A 52 7.92 15.48 11.93
CA MET A 52 6.65 14.81 12.07
C MET A 52 5.79 15.12 10.85
N LYS A 53 5.25 14.11 10.21
CA LYS A 53 4.44 14.29 8.99
C LYS A 53 3.22 13.37 9.02
N ARG A 54 2.15 13.81 8.38
CA ARG A 54 0.96 12.96 8.20
C ARG A 54 1.32 11.72 7.38
N VAL A 55 0.85 10.56 7.84
CA VAL A 55 0.91 9.28 7.09
C VAL A 55 0.06 9.39 5.84
N PHE A 56 -1.15 9.96 5.99
CA PHE A 56 -2.08 10.20 4.88
C PHE A 56 -2.04 11.69 4.54
N PRO A 57 -1.48 12.09 3.39
CA PRO A 57 -1.44 13.47 2.97
C PRO A 57 -2.85 14.08 2.87
N PRO A 58 -2.98 15.42 2.90
CA PRO A 58 -4.27 16.06 2.65
C PRO A 58 -4.88 15.61 1.32
N ALA A 59 -6.12 15.14 1.38
CA ALA A 59 -6.80 14.48 0.26
C ALA A 59 -7.60 15.48 -0.64
N GLY A 60 -7.29 16.77 -0.56
CA GLY A 60 -7.96 17.79 -1.37
C GLY A 60 -9.49 17.73 -1.21
N ARG A 61 -10.22 17.54 -2.30
CA ARG A 61 -11.71 17.47 -2.28
C ARG A 61 -12.26 16.31 -1.44
N PHE A 62 -11.43 15.34 -1.06
CA PHE A 62 -11.85 14.20 -0.25
C PHE A 62 -11.42 14.33 1.22
N GLU A 63 -10.86 15.46 1.63
CA GLU A 63 -10.35 15.66 2.99
C GLU A 63 -11.42 15.47 4.07
N GLU A 64 -12.67 15.83 3.80
CA GLU A 64 -13.77 15.58 4.74
C GLU A 64 -13.97 14.09 5.04
N ARG A 65 -13.89 13.23 4.00
CA ARG A 65 -13.96 11.77 4.19
C ARG A 65 -12.75 11.25 4.97
N THR A 66 -11.56 11.73 4.65
CA THR A 66 -10.31 11.41 5.35
C THR A 66 -10.41 11.76 6.85
N ARG A 67 -10.96 12.92 7.16
CA ARG A 67 -11.19 13.37 8.54
C ARG A 67 -12.25 12.54 9.25
N LYS A 68 -13.35 12.21 8.60
CA LYS A 68 -14.41 11.37 9.15
C LYS A 68 -13.87 9.99 9.59
N GLU A 69 -12.96 9.41 8.82
CA GLU A 69 -12.33 8.12 9.13
C GLU A 69 -11.12 8.27 10.09
N GLY A 70 -10.78 9.49 10.50
CA GLY A 70 -9.66 9.76 11.42
C GLY A 70 -8.28 9.51 10.82
N LEU A 71 -8.15 9.44 9.49
CA LEU A 71 -6.88 9.20 8.81
C LEU A 71 -5.92 10.39 8.95
N HIS A 72 -6.45 11.61 9.08
CA HIS A 72 -5.67 12.83 9.30
C HIS A 72 -4.96 12.88 10.65
N LEU A 73 -5.32 12.00 11.59
CA LEU A 73 -4.73 11.91 12.93
C LEU A 73 -3.48 11.03 12.99
N TRP A 74 -3.10 10.38 11.90
CA TRP A 74 -1.94 9.52 11.82
C TRP A 74 -0.70 10.27 11.35
N TYR A 75 0.39 10.14 12.14
CA TYR A 75 1.67 10.80 11.88
C TYR A 75 2.83 9.83 12.03
N ASP A 76 3.85 9.99 11.21
CA ASP A 76 5.16 9.39 11.37
C ASP A 76 6.10 10.43 12.00
N LEU A 77 6.76 10.06 13.10
CA LEU A 77 7.71 10.86 13.85
C LEU A 77 9.12 10.34 13.62
N TYR A 78 10.02 11.21 13.18
CA TYR A 78 11.46 10.94 13.11
C TYR A 78 12.20 11.57 14.27
N PHE A 79 13.03 10.77 14.97
CA PHE A 79 13.76 11.15 16.17
C PHE A 79 15.20 10.63 16.14
N ASP A 80 15.99 10.87 17.18
CA ASP A 80 17.38 10.45 17.28
C ASP A 80 17.50 8.91 17.25
N GLU A 81 18.16 8.38 16.22
CA GLU A 81 18.33 6.93 15.99
C GLU A 81 19.08 6.21 17.11
N SER A 82 19.83 6.94 17.95
CA SER A 82 20.49 6.36 19.12
C SER A 82 19.53 5.98 20.24
N ILE A 83 18.27 6.46 20.18
CA ILE A 83 17.24 6.17 21.16
C ILE A 83 16.47 4.92 20.70
N PRO A 84 16.32 3.90 21.57
CA PRO A 84 15.57 2.70 21.21
C PRO A 84 14.12 3.01 20.82
N VAL A 85 13.66 2.43 19.71
CA VAL A 85 12.27 2.58 19.21
C VAL A 85 11.24 2.19 20.28
N SER A 86 11.53 1.14 21.06
CA SER A 86 10.66 0.70 22.17
C SER A 86 10.45 1.75 23.23
N LYS A 87 11.51 2.55 23.52
CA LYS A 87 11.42 3.67 24.47
C LYS A 87 10.51 4.77 23.91
N ALA A 88 10.73 5.19 22.68
CA ALA A 88 9.91 6.22 22.03
C ALA A 88 8.43 5.83 21.96
N VAL A 89 8.14 4.57 21.60
CA VAL A 89 6.77 4.02 21.63
C VAL A 89 6.18 4.07 23.03
N SER A 90 6.95 3.66 24.06
CA SER A 90 6.47 3.67 25.44
C SER A 90 6.16 5.09 25.93
N ASP A 91 7.06 6.05 25.67
CA ASP A 91 6.88 7.43 26.07
C ASP A 91 5.64 8.07 25.43
N PHE A 92 5.45 7.84 24.13
CA PHE A 92 4.29 8.38 23.41
C PHE A 92 2.96 7.73 23.80
N ARG A 93 2.95 6.43 24.12
CA ARG A 93 1.74 5.73 24.60
C ARG A 93 1.20 6.29 25.91
N GLN A 94 2.04 6.94 26.72
CA GLN A 94 1.64 7.52 27.99
C GLN A 94 1.03 8.93 27.85
N LEU A 95 1.12 9.55 26.68
CA LEU A 95 0.58 10.89 26.44
C LEU A 95 -0.95 10.84 26.34
N PRO A 96 -1.64 11.77 27.02
CA PRO A 96 -3.11 11.78 27.05
C PRO A 96 -3.74 12.01 25.68
N GLU A 97 -3.05 12.69 24.76
CA GLU A 97 -3.50 13.00 23.40
C GLU A 97 -3.32 11.85 22.43
N VAL A 98 -2.50 10.85 22.78
CA VAL A 98 -2.15 9.74 21.90
C VAL A 98 -3.14 8.58 22.06
N ALA A 99 -3.65 8.07 20.97
CA ALA A 99 -4.49 6.88 20.90
C ALA A 99 -3.66 5.62 20.66
N VAL A 100 -2.69 5.70 19.73
CA VAL A 100 -1.80 4.60 19.35
C VAL A 100 -0.38 5.14 19.15
N ALA A 101 0.62 4.40 19.62
CA ALA A 101 2.00 4.58 19.19
C ALA A 101 2.61 3.21 18.93
N GLU A 102 3.25 3.04 17.78
CA GLU A 102 3.78 1.75 17.33
C GLU A 102 5.07 1.91 16.53
N PRO A 103 5.93 0.87 16.49
CA PRO A 103 7.07 0.83 15.59
C PRO A 103 6.61 0.81 14.14
N ILE A 104 7.43 1.34 13.24
CA ILE A 104 7.27 1.13 11.80
C ILE A 104 8.18 -0.02 11.41
N TYR A 105 7.59 -1.15 11.03
CA TYR A 105 8.36 -2.33 10.66
C TYR A 105 8.80 -2.28 9.19
N LYS A 106 10.00 -2.81 8.94
CA LYS A 106 10.50 -3.04 7.59
C LYS A 106 9.65 -4.14 6.94
N ALA A 107 9.10 -3.84 5.79
CA ALA A 107 8.42 -4.83 4.97
C ALA A 107 9.31 -5.20 3.78
N SER A 108 9.40 -6.49 3.49
CA SER A 108 10.04 -7.00 2.27
C SER A 108 9.00 -7.68 1.42
N LEU A 109 9.12 -7.51 0.10
CA LEU A 109 8.33 -8.30 -0.84
C LEU A 109 8.74 -9.77 -0.72
N ILE A 110 7.76 -10.64 -0.68
CA ILE A 110 8.01 -12.08 -0.80
C ILE A 110 8.27 -12.33 -2.29
N HIS A 111 9.56 -12.33 -2.65
CA HIS A 111 9.95 -12.80 -3.98
C HIS A 111 10.06 -14.32 -3.93
N PRO A 112 9.56 -15.05 -4.94
CA PRO A 112 9.91 -16.44 -5.10
C PRO A 112 11.45 -16.54 -5.16
N SER A 113 12.03 -17.42 -4.37
CA SER A 113 13.49 -17.51 -4.13
C SER A 113 14.31 -17.94 -5.37
N ALA A 114 13.66 -18.22 -6.48
CA ALA A 114 14.29 -18.46 -7.78
C ALA A 114 13.32 -17.99 -8.88
N PRO A 115 13.82 -17.49 -10.00
CA PRO A 115 13.01 -17.40 -11.21
C PRO A 115 12.48 -18.82 -11.46
N VAL A 116 11.18 -18.96 -11.56
CA VAL A 116 10.61 -20.17 -12.14
C VAL A 116 11.08 -20.14 -13.56
N GLU A 117 12.13 -20.95 -13.89
CA GLU A 117 12.46 -21.20 -15.28
C GLU A 117 11.22 -21.86 -15.87
N VAL A 118 10.42 -21.07 -16.54
CA VAL A 118 9.36 -21.59 -17.39
C VAL A 118 10.11 -22.32 -18.50
N SER A 119 10.24 -23.65 -18.33
CA SER A 119 10.78 -24.50 -19.37
C SER A 119 9.95 -24.24 -20.62
N GLU A 120 10.56 -23.65 -21.64
CA GLU A 120 9.93 -23.29 -22.92
C GLU A 120 9.36 -24.50 -23.68
N THR A 121 9.29 -25.67 -23.07
CA THR A 121 9.03 -26.92 -23.76
C THR A 121 7.71 -27.59 -23.39
N THR A 122 6.73 -26.85 -22.94
CA THR A 122 5.36 -27.38 -22.98
C THR A 122 4.50 -26.42 -23.76
N THR A 123 4.60 -26.43 -25.05
CA THR A 123 3.53 -25.99 -25.92
C THR A 123 2.32 -26.88 -25.63
N ILE A 124 1.60 -26.59 -24.58
CA ILE A 124 0.28 -27.14 -24.38
C ILE A 124 -0.55 -26.44 -25.44
N SER A 125 -0.72 -27.13 -26.56
CA SER A 125 -1.59 -26.67 -27.63
C SER A 125 -3.04 -26.74 -27.14
N ARG A 126 -3.39 -25.81 -26.28
CA ARG A 126 -4.78 -25.53 -25.90
C ARG A 126 -5.34 -24.50 -26.88
N ALA A 127 -5.45 -24.91 -28.13
CA ALA A 127 -6.36 -24.22 -28.99
C ALA A 127 -7.77 -24.55 -28.50
N SER A 128 -8.29 -23.79 -27.56
CA SER A 128 -9.73 -23.59 -27.49
C SER A 128 -10.11 -23.02 -28.86
N GLN A 129 -10.60 -23.86 -29.75
CA GLN A 129 -10.96 -23.49 -31.13
C GLN A 129 -12.06 -22.43 -31.19
N ASN A 130 -12.54 -21.96 -30.04
CA ASN A 130 -13.57 -20.96 -29.87
C ASN A 130 -13.17 -19.84 -28.87
N ALA A 131 -11.88 -19.68 -28.54
CA ALA A 131 -11.48 -18.55 -27.72
C ALA A 131 -11.80 -17.25 -28.47
N PRO A 132 -12.62 -16.36 -27.91
CA PRO A 132 -13.03 -15.12 -28.58
C PRO A 132 -11.89 -14.10 -28.68
N TYR A 133 -10.71 -14.45 -28.22
CA TYR A 133 -9.54 -13.60 -28.08
C TYR A 133 -8.34 -14.20 -28.81
N ASN A 134 -7.51 -13.34 -29.38
CA ASN A 134 -6.38 -13.70 -30.22
C ASN A 134 -5.02 -13.65 -29.50
N ASP A 135 -5.02 -13.62 -28.17
CA ASP A 135 -3.78 -13.68 -27.39
C ASP A 135 -3.11 -15.05 -27.58
N PRO A 136 -1.90 -15.10 -28.15
CA PRO A 136 -1.20 -16.35 -28.41
C PRO A 136 -0.81 -17.11 -27.13
N LEU A 137 -0.74 -16.44 -25.99
CA LEU A 137 -0.41 -17.01 -24.70
C LEU A 137 -1.64 -17.34 -23.82
N LEU A 138 -2.84 -17.10 -24.32
CA LEU A 138 -4.08 -17.36 -23.59
C LEU A 138 -4.16 -18.80 -23.08
N SER A 139 -3.70 -19.77 -23.86
CA SER A 139 -3.67 -21.18 -23.46
C SER A 139 -2.78 -21.48 -22.23
N ASN A 140 -1.83 -20.62 -21.95
CA ASN A 140 -0.95 -20.76 -20.77
C ASN A 140 -1.60 -20.22 -19.50
N GLN A 141 -2.71 -19.50 -19.61
CA GLN A 141 -3.45 -18.89 -18.51
C GLN A 141 -4.55 -19.85 -18.02
N TRP A 142 -4.14 -20.99 -17.49
CA TRP A 142 -5.01 -22.09 -17.05
C TRP A 142 -6.10 -21.65 -16.05
N HIS A 143 -5.85 -20.61 -15.29
CA HIS A 143 -6.78 -20.08 -14.30
C HIS A 143 -8.01 -19.39 -14.92
N TYR A 144 -8.00 -19.11 -16.21
CA TYR A 144 -9.15 -18.56 -16.93
C TYR A 144 -10.16 -19.62 -17.32
N ASP A 145 -9.66 -20.82 -17.69
CA ASP A 145 -10.47 -21.98 -18.11
C ASP A 145 -9.64 -23.25 -17.90
N ASN A 146 -9.86 -23.93 -16.79
CA ASN A 146 -9.11 -25.10 -16.39
C ASN A 146 -9.82 -26.39 -16.84
N ASP A 147 -9.33 -27.01 -17.88
CA ASP A 147 -9.88 -28.25 -18.41
C ASP A 147 -9.38 -29.53 -17.67
N GLY A 148 -8.52 -29.39 -16.66
CA GLY A 148 -7.96 -30.48 -15.88
C GLY A 148 -6.82 -31.24 -16.56
N THR A 149 -6.26 -30.73 -17.66
CA THR A 149 -5.17 -31.40 -18.40
C THR A 149 -3.80 -31.17 -17.78
N LEU A 150 -3.62 -30.19 -16.90
CA LEU A 150 -2.38 -30.00 -16.16
C LEU A 150 -2.22 -31.06 -15.06
N PRO A 151 -0.97 -31.46 -14.72
CA PRO A 151 -0.73 -32.33 -13.59
C PRO A 151 -1.39 -31.79 -12.31
N ASP A 152 -2.08 -32.64 -11.59
CA ASP A 152 -2.78 -32.32 -10.33
C ASP A 152 -3.89 -31.25 -10.46
N ALA A 153 -4.30 -30.88 -11.68
CA ALA A 153 -5.38 -29.95 -11.89
C ALA A 153 -6.74 -30.63 -11.80
N LEU A 154 -7.72 -29.89 -11.25
CA LEU A 154 -9.12 -30.30 -11.23
C LEU A 154 -9.88 -29.46 -12.26
N ALA A 155 -10.51 -30.12 -13.24
CA ALA A 155 -11.31 -29.45 -14.25
C ALA A 155 -12.38 -28.55 -13.61
N GLY A 156 -12.52 -27.32 -14.10
CA GLY A 156 -13.45 -26.33 -13.59
C GLY A 156 -13.01 -25.62 -12.31
N ALA A 157 -11.81 -25.92 -11.80
CA ALA A 157 -11.19 -25.13 -10.71
C ALA A 157 -10.49 -23.90 -11.31
N ASP A 158 -11.27 -22.91 -11.71
CA ASP A 158 -10.84 -21.68 -12.38
C ASP A 158 -11.78 -20.50 -12.04
N ILE A 159 -11.50 -19.32 -12.61
CA ILE A 159 -12.32 -18.12 -12.40
C ILE A 159 -13.47 -17.99 -13.41
N ASN A 160 -13.62 -18.95 -14.32
CA ASN A 160 -14.69 -19.00 -15.33
C ASN A 160 -14.77 -17.69 -16.16
N LEU A 161 -13.61 -17.18 -16.57
CA LEU A 161 -13.47 -15.85 -17.15
C LEU A 161 -14.26 -15.68 -18.44
N PHE A 162 -14.25 -16.69 -19.32
CA PHE A 162 -14.93 -16.58 -20.61
C PHE A 162 -16.44 -16.43 -20.46
N ARG A 163 -17.04 -17.13 -19.48
CA ARG A 163 -18.47 -16.95 -19.19
C ARG A 163 -18.78 -15.60 -18.54
N ALA A 164 -17.83 -15.06 -17.73
CA ALA A 164 -17.99 -13.74 -17.17
C ALA A 164 -17.98 -12.67 -18.29
N TRP A 165 -17.13 -12.86 -19.30
CA TRP A 165 -17.04 -11.95 -20.45
C TRP A 165 -18.23 -12.02 -21.42
N GLU A 166 -19.01 -13.10 -21.41
CA GLU A 166 -20.30 -13.14 -22.10
C GLU A 166 -21.33 -12.18 -21.47
N ILE A 167 -21.15 -11.87 -20.18
CA ILE A 167 -22.03 -10.95 -19.45
C ILE A 167 -21.51 -9.51 -19.55
N THR A 168 -20.23 -9.31 -19.30
CA THR A 168 -19.59 -8.00 -19.37
C THR A 168 -18.06 -8.12 -19.52
N GLN A 169 -17.48 -7.21 -20.27
CA GLN A 169 -16.02 -7.04 -20.40
C GLN A 169 -15.52 -5.83 -19.59
N GLY A 170 -16.35 -5.31 -18.69
CA GLY A 170 -16.05 -4.13 -17.90
C GLY A 170 -16.48 -2.82 -18.60
N SER A 171 -16.07 -1.71 -18.02
CA SER A 171 -16.29 -0.37 -18.57
C SER A 171 -15.06 0.49 -18.31
N PRO A 172 -14.60 1.29 -19.27
CA PRO A 172 -13.50 2.23 -19.06
C PRO A 172 -13.81 3.33 -18.02
N GLU A 173 -15.08 3.48 -17.64
CA GLU A 173 -15.48 4.41 -16.58
C GLU A 173 -15.24 3.85 -15.17
N VAL A 174 -14.99 2.53 -15.06
CA VAL A 174 -14.71 1.88 -13.77
C VAL A 174 -13.22 1.86 -13.50
N ILE A 175 -12.80 2.66 -12.53
CA ILE A 175 -11.40 2.74 -12.12
C ILE A 175 -11.15 1.75 -10.99
N VAL A 176 -10.18 0.84 -11.21
CA VAL A 176 -9.75 -0.16 -10.23
C VAL A 176 -8.38 0.24 -9.69
N ALA A 177 -8.27 0.34 -8.36
CA ALA A 177 -6.99 0.55 -7.71
C ALA A 177 -6.35 -0.80 -7.37
N VAL A 178 -5.18 -1.06 -7.92
CA VAL A 178 -4.35 -2.21 -7.56
C VAL A 178 -3.30 -1.74 -6.57
N VAL A 179 -3.34 -2.30 -5.34
CA VAL A 179 -2.38 -1.98 -4.28
C VAL A 179 -1.36 -3.11 -4.23
N ASP A 180 -0.20 -2.88 -4.83
CA ASP A 180 0.86 -3.87 -4.99
C ASP A 180 2.24 -3.21 -4.83
N GLY A 181 3.32 -3.96 -5.00
CA GLY A 181 4.70 -3.46 -4.97
C GLY A 181 5.08 -2.57 -6.15
N GLY A 182 4.26 -2.50 -7.15
CA GLY A 182 4.40 -1.70 -8.36
C GLY A 182 3.71 -2.36 -9.56
N VAL A 183 3.63 -1.63 -10.66
CA VAL A 183 3.11 -2.11 -11.93
C VAL A 183 4.03 -1.59 -13.05
N ASP A 184 4.33 -2.44 -14.01
CA ASP A 184 5.00 -2.02 -15.24
C ASP A 184 3.97 -1.35 -16.16
N TYR A 185 3.76 -0.05 -15.97
CA TYR A 185 2.82 0.73 -16.77
C TYR A 185 3.24 0.90 -18.23
N ALA A 186 4.49 0.52 -18.58
CA ALA A 186 4.98 0.52 -19.96
C ALA A 186 4.73 -0.83 -20.67
N HIS A 187 4.24 -1.85 -19.96
CA HIS A 187 3.93 -3.16 -20.54
C HIS A 187 2.88 -3.02 -21.64
N GLU A 188 3.08 -3.70 -22.76
CA GLU A 188 2.24 -3.56 -23.96
C GLU A 188 0.76 -3.89 -23.71
N ASP A 189 0.45 -4.87 -22.84
CA ASP A 189 -0.92 -5.23 -22.48
C ASP A 189 -1.59 -4.24 -21.52
N LEU A 190 -0.81 -3.40 -20.84
CA LEU A 190 -1.31 -2.43 -19.88
C LEU A 190 -1.41 -1.02 -20.45
N GLN A 191 -0.69 -0.75 -21.53
CA GLN A 191 -0.75 0.55 -22.23
C GLN A 191 -2.18 0.87 -22.64
N GLY A 192 -2.65 2.06 -22.30
CA GLY A 192 -4.02 2.49 -22.56
C GLY A 192 -5.07 2.09 -21.51
N ASN A 193 -4.73 1.17 -20.61
CA ASN A 193 -5.61 0.77 -19.50
C ASN A 193 -5.15 1.30 -18.13
N VAL A 194 -3.89 1.76 -18.04
CA VAL A 194 -3.37 2.38 -16.81
C VAL A 194 -3.76 3.85 -16.77
N VAL A 195 -4.47 4.24 -15.73
CA VAL A 195 -4.86 5.64 -15.50
C VAL A 195 -3.76 6.34 -14.72
N ASN A 196 -3.27 7.48 -15.25
CA ASN A 196 -2.33 8.31 -14.52
C ASN A 196 -3.05 8.95 -13.31
N PRO A 197 -2.56 8.75 -12.07
CA PRO A 197 -3.17 9.38 -10.88
C PRO A 197 -3.28 10.90 -10.96
N ALA A 198 -2.40 11.57 -11.71
CA ALA A 198 -2.47 13.01 -11.93
C ALA A 198 -3.73 13.42 -12.72
N GLU A 199 -4.16 12.59 -13.67
CA GLU A 199 -5.37 12.84 -14.46
C GLU A 199 -6.63 12.71 -13.61
N LEU A 200 -6.64 11.81 -12.64
CA LEU A 200 -7.77 11.66 -11.70
C LEU A 200 -8.00 12.88 -10.83
N ASN A 201 -6.95 13.69 -10.61
CA ASN A 201 -7.01 14.92 -9.83
C ASN A 201 -7.20 16.18 -10.69
N GLY A 202 -7.35 16.04 -12.01
CA GLY A 202 -7.47 17.16 -12.94
C GLY A 202 -6.18 17.97 -13.10
N GLN A 203 -5.04 17.39 -12.76
CA GLN A 203 -3.71 17.94 -13.01
C GLN A 203 -3.16 17.28 -14.28
N PRO A 204 -2.68 18.03 -15.24
CA PRO A 204 -1.97 17.44 -16.37
C PRO A 204 -0.69 16.75 -15.86
N GLY A 205 -0.45 15.52 -16.33
CA GLY A 205 0.71 14.69 -16.02
C GLY A 205 2.01 15.25 -16.60
#